data_c87e9dd302253de5a3a385ed2ce2bf55
#
_entry.id   c87e9dd302253de5a3a385ed2ce2bf55
#
_cell.length_a   1.000
_cell.length_b   1.000
_cell.length_c   1.000
_cell.angle_alpha   90.00
_cell.angle_beta   90.00
_cell.angle_gamma   90.00
#
_symmetry.space_group_name_H-M   'P 1'
#
loop_
_entity.id
_entity.type
_entity.pdbx_description
1 polymer ?
#
loop_
_entity_poly.entity_id
_entity_poly.type
_entity_poly.pdbx_seq_one_letter_code
_entity_poly.pdbx_strand_id
1 'polypeptide(L)'
;MDLTGKVLVVVDMQPGYGQSMNPGQLDAVEYLVREARRAESLVVFLEFLDAPTLACLKRHVRAYDCFVVEQKTGCDGAANVLDACRRGEYDMDAFVVCGVDTHVCVRDTARSLAEMVPSAQVEVVMEACGGVHGNHWRAFPKANNIALVSLAG
;
A
#
# COMPACT_ATOMS: atom_id res chain seq x y z
N MET A 1 -11.65 -0.64 -9.09
CA MET A 1 -10.53 -1.61 -9.11
C MET A 1 -10.95 -2.85 -8.33
N ASP A 2 -10.76 -4.04 -8.89
CA ASP A 2 -11.06 -5.30 -8.19
C ASP A 2 -9.87 -5.70 -7.29
N LEU A 3 -10.14 -5.91 -6.01
CA LEU A 3 -9.15 -6.32 -5.00
C LEU A 3 -9.35 -7.75 -4.50
N THR A 4 -10.25 -8.51 -5.12
CA THR A 4 -10.49 -9.92 -4.74
C THR A 4 -9.19 -10.75 -4.84
N GLY A 5 -8.83 -11.44 -3.75
CA GLY A 5 -7.62 -12.26 -3.68
C GLY A 5 -6.30 -11.46 -3.67
N LYS A 6 -6.35 -10.14 -3.47
CA LYS A 6 -5.16 -9.27 -3.40
C LYS A 6 -4.95 -8.76 -1.98
N VAL A 7 -3.73 -8.40 -1.65
CA VAL A 7 -3.38 -7.73 -0.40
C VAL A 7 -3.19 -6.24 -0.67
N LEU A 8 -3.94 -5.38 0.01
CA LEU A 8 -3.75 -3.93 -0.05
C LEU A 8 -2.68 -3.49 0.94
N VAL A 9 -1.64 -2.84 0.45
CA VAL A 9 -0.52 -2.30 1.24
C VAL A 9 -0.58 -0.78 1.22
N VAL A 10 -0.88 -0.19 2.37
CA VAL A 10 -0.99 1.27 2.55
C VAL A 10 0.26 1.76 3.28
N VAL A 11 1.11 2.48 2.58
CA VAL A 11 2.45 2.88 3.06
C VAL A 11 2.41 4.28 3.66
N ASP A 12 2.78 4.39 4.93
CA ASP A 12 3.09 5.64 5.67
C ASP A 12 2.05 6.77 5.50
N MET A 13 0.78 6.43 5.37
CA MET A 13 -0.30 7.43 5.34
C MET A 13 -0.55 8.01 6.74
N GLN A 14 0.39 8.84 7.20
CA GLN A 14 0.52 9.36 8.56
C GLN A 14 0.52 10.90 8.58
N PRO A 15 0.05 11.55 9.66
CA PRO A 15 -0.08 13.02 9.72
C PRO A 15 1.24 13.79 9.53
N GLY A 16 2.39 13.17 9.88
CA GLY A 16 3.71 13.78 9.74
C GLY A 16 4.21 13.95 8.31
N TYR A 17 3.55 13.30 7.33
CA TYR A 17 3.91 13.39 5.93
C TYR A 17 2.91 14.28 5.19
N GLY A 18 3.32 15.49 4.80
CA GLY A 18 2.45 16.47 4.16
C GLY A 18 1.76 15.98 2.91
N GLN A 19 2.42 15.16 2.10
CA GLN A 19 1.84 14.55 0.90
C GLN A 19 0.71 13.55 1.20
N SER A 20 0.67 12.93 2.39
CA SER A 20 -0.43 12.06 2.80
C SER A 20 -1.75 12.81 2.99
N MET A 21 -1.68 14.12 3.11
CA MET A 21 -2.83 15.01 3.28
C MET A 21 -3.31 15.63 1.96
N ASN A 22 -2.69 15.29 0.82
CA ASN A 22 -3.18 15.73 -0.49
C ASN A 22 -4.58 15.16 -0.75
N PRO A 23 -5.61 16.00 -0.95
CA PRO A 23 -6.99 15.53 -1.02
C PRO A 23 -7.23 14.47 -2.09
N GLY A 24 -6.75 14.67 -3.31
CA GLY A 24 -6.97 13.73 -4.41
C GLY A 24 -6.31 12.37 -4.17
N GLN A 25 -5.10 12.38 -3.61
CA GLN A 25 -4.42 11.15 -3.23
C GLN A 25 -5.13 10.46 -2.07
N LEU A 26 -5.52 11.22 -1.04
CA LEU A 26 -6.21 10.67 0.13
C LEU A 26 -7.54 10.03 -0.28
N ASP A 27 -8.31 10.67 -1.15
CA ASP A 27 -9.56 10.12 -1.70
C ASP A 27 -9.32 8.79 -2.44
N ALA A 28 -8.23 8.70 -3.20
CA ALA A 28 -7.83 7.48 -3.90
C ALA A 28 -7.46 6.35 -2.93
N VAL A 29 -6.70 6.65 -1.88
CA VAL A 29 -6.38 5.65 -0.84
C VAL A 29 -7.63 5.23 -0.08
N GLU A 30 -8.51 6.16 0.30
CA GLU A 30 -9.80 5.83 0.94
C GLU A 30 -10.66 4.91 0.06
N TYR A 31 -10.70 5.19 -1.25
CA TYR A 31 -11.39 4.34 -2.20
C TYR A 31 -10.83 2.91 -2.17
N LEU A 32 -9.50 2.74 -2.24
CA LEU A 32 -8.85 1.43 -2.19
C LEU A 32 -9.15 0.67 -0.90
N VAL A 33 -9.10 1.34 0.25
CA VAL A 33 -9.42 0.71 1.55
C VAL A 33 -10.87 0.22 1.59
N ARG A 34 -11.82 1.00 1.04
CA ARG A 34 -13.21 0.57 0.94
C ARG A 34 -13.41 -0.61 0.00
N GLU A 35 -12.72 -0.62 -1.15
CA GLU A 35 -12.80 -1.73 -2.10
C GLU A 35 -12.15 -3.00 -1.52
N ALA A 36 -11.02 -2.89 -0.82
CA ALA A 36 -10.40 -4.01 -0.13
C ALA A 36 -11.36 -4.64 0.90
N ARG A 37 -12.04 -3.80 1.68
CA ARG A 37 -13.06 -4.28 2.62
C ARG A 37 -14.23 -4.99 1.93
N ARG A 38 -14.71 -4.48 0.78
CA ARG A 38 -15.78 -5.12 0.01
C ARG A 38 -15.35 -6.47 -0.57
N ALA A 39 -14.09 -6.57 -0.95
CA ALA A 39 -13.49 -7.78 -1.51
C ALA A 39 -13.02 -8.77 -0.44
N GLU A 40 -13.20 -8.46 0.85
CA GLU A 40 -12.70 -9.24 2.00
C GLU A 40 -11.18 -9.48 1.94
N SER A 41 -10.44 -8.52 1.38
CA SER A 41 -9.00 -8.56 1.20
C SER A 41 -8.25 -8.08 2.44
N LEU A 42 -7.06 -8.62 2.69
CA LEU A 42 -6.20 -8.11 3.75
C LEU A 42 -5.78 -6.67 3.46
N VAL A 43 -5.91 -5.78 4.45
CA VAL A 43 -5.36 -4.42 4.44
C VAL A 43 -4.20 -4.34 5.41
N VAL A 44 -3.01 -4.04 4.92
CA VAL A 44 -1.81 -3.82 5.74
C VAL A 44 -1.50 -2.32 5.76
N PHE A 45 -1.67 -1.70 6.91
CA PHE A 45 -1.18 -0.34 7.16
C PHE A 45 0.25 -0.40 7.66
N LEU A 46 1.19 0.07 6.85
CA LEU A 46 2.57 0.25 7.27
C LEU A 46 2.73 1.62 7.93
N GLU A 47 3.27 1.63 9.14
CA GLU A 47 3.56 2.84 9.90
C GLU A 47 5.07 2.93 10.15
N PHE A 48 5.60 4.14 10.09
CA PHE A 48 6.99 4.43 10.40
C PHE A 48 7.07 5.37 11.60
N LEU A 49 7.90 5.04 12.59
CA LEU A 49 7.96 5.72 13.88
C LEU A 49 6.62 5.65 14.65
N ASP A 50 6.41 6.52 15.62
CA ASP A 50 5.29 6.42 16.57
C ASP A 50 3.98 7.10 16.11
N ALA A 51 3.92 7.63 14.89
CA ALA A 51 2.72 8.27 14.40
C ALA A 51 1.75 7.24 13.80
N PRO A 52 0.46 7.28 14.16
CA PRO A 52 -0.53 6.35 13.61
C PRO A 52 -0.94 6.73 12.19
N THR A 53 -1.43 5.76 11.44
CA THR A 53 -2.13 5.99 10.17
C THR A 53 -3.31 6.95 10.36
N LEU A 54 -3.59 7.77 9.36
CA LEU A 54 -4.67 8.75 9.37
C LEU A 54 -6.01 8.14 9.80
N ALA A 55 -6.69 8.80 10.74
CA ALA A 55 -7.95 8.31 11.31
C ALA A 55 -9.06 8.16 10.26
N CYS A 56 -9.08 8.99 9.21
CA CYS A 56 -10.02 8.88 8.10
C CYS A 56 -9.88 7.56 7.34
N LEU A 57 -8.67 6.99 7.22
CA LEU A 57 -8.45 5.67 6.63
C LEU A 57 -8.86 4.55 7.59
N LYS A 58 -8.42 4.64 8.84
CA LYS A 58 -8.74 3.61 9.87
C LYS A 58 -10.23 3.48 10.17
N ARG A 59 -11.02 4.54 9.99
CA ARG A 59 -12.48 4.46 10.18
C ARG A 59 -13.16 3.44 9.26
N HIS A 60 -12.60 3.22 8.06
CA HIS A 60 -13.16 2.28 7.09
C HIS A 60 -12.96 0.82 7.46
N VAL A 61 -12.01 0.52 8.35
CA VAL A 61 -11.72 -0.85 8.82
C VAL A 61 -12.12 -1.09 10.27
N ARG A 62 -12.83 -0.15 10.91
CA ARG A 62 -13.19 -0.21 12.34
C ARG A 62 -13.98 -1.46 12.74
N ALA A 63 -14.77 -2.04 11.85
CA ALA A 63 -15.53 -3.27 12.07
C ALA A 63 -15.18 -4.32 11.00
N TYR A 64 -13.89 -4.43 10.71
CA TYR A 64 -13.35 -5.30 9.68
C TYR A 64 -12.18 -6.09 10.27
N ASP A 65 -12.23 -7.42 10.18
CA ASP A 65 -11.26 -8.27 10.84
C ASP A 65 -9.99 -8.53 10.00
N CYS A 66 -10.06 -8.26 8.69
CA CYS A 66 -8.94 -8.51 7.77
C CYS A 66 -8.06 -7.28 7.57
N PHE A 67 -7.64 -6.61 8.65
CA PHE A 67 -6.61 -5.58 8.58
C PHE A 67 -5.58 -5.75 9.69
N VAL A 68 -4.39 -5.27 9.43
CA VAL A 68 -3.30 -5.20 10.42
C VAL A 68 -2.56 -3.88 10.31
N VAL A 69 -1.96 -3.46 11.40
CA VAL A 69 -1.02 -2.33 11.46
C VAL A 69 0.35 -2.88 11.78
N GLU A 70 1.31 -2.60 10.92
CA GLU A 70 2.69 -3.08 11.04
C GLU A 70 3.65 -1.90 11.19
N GLN A 71 4.48 -1.93 12.23
CA GLN A 71 5.53 -0.94 12.45
C GLN A 71 6.79 -1.35 11.68
N LYS A 72 7.19 -0.56 10.70
CA LYS A 72 8.44 -0.79 9.98
C LYS A 72 9.57 0.06 10.58
N THR A 73 10.80 -0.42 10.42
CA THR A 73 12.00 0.21 10.99
C THR A 73 12.81 0.98 9.96
N GLY A 74 12.42 0.95 8.70
CA GLY A 74 13.08 1.63 7.59
C GLY A 74 12.11 1.97 6.46
N CYS A 75 12.63 2.31 5.29
CA CYS A 75 11.81 2.67 4.14
C CYS A 75 11.03 1.47 3.58
N ASP A 76 11.65 0.30 3.58
CA ASP A 76 11.08 -0.93 3.07
C ASP A 76 10.20 -1.62 4.12
N GLY A 77 8.96 -1.89 3.77
CA GLY A 77 8.00 -2.61 4.60
C GLY A 77 7.64 -4.01 4.09
N ALA A 78 8.30 -4.52 3.06
CA ALA A 78 7.92 -5.79 2.43
C ALA A 78 7.94 -6.97 3.42
N ALA A 79 8.97 -7.08 4.26
CA ALA A 79 9.04 -8.14 5.27
C ALA A 79 7.86 -8.11 6.23
N ASN A 80 7.43 -6.91 6.67
CA ASN A 80 6.26 -6.73 7.52
C ASN A 80 4.98 -7.21 6.84
N VAL A 81 4.80 -6.86 5.55
CA VAL A 81 3.65 -7.32 4.75
C VAL A 81 3.60 -8.82 4.66
N LEU A 82 4.73 -9.46 4.30
CA LEU A 82 4.79 -10.91 4.14
C LEU A 82 4.57 -11.64 5.47
N ASP A 83 5.07 -11.11 6.57
CA ASP A 83 4.82 -11.68 7.90
C ASP A 83 3.34 -11.55 8.31
N ALA A 84 2.70 -10.43 7.98
CA ALA A 84 1.26 -10.26 8.20
C ALA A 84 0.45 -11.30 7.39
N CYS A 85 0.79 -11.50 6.12
CA CYS A 85 0.15 -12.50 5.27
C CYS A 85 0.32 -13.92 5.85
N ARG A 86 1.52 -14.30 6.26
CA ARG A 86 1.79 -15.63 6.85
C ARG A 86 1.01 -15.85 8.15
N ARG A 87 0.98 -14.87 9.03
CA ARG A 87 0.23 -14.97 10.30
C ARG A 87 -1.26 -15.13 10.11
N GLY A 88 -1.82 -14.48 9.08
CA GLY A 88 -3.24 -14.53 8.76
C GLY A 88 -3.61 -15.59 7.72
N GLU A 89 -2.63 -16.37 7.23
CA GLU A 89 -2.83 -17.39 6.18
C GLU A 89 -3.44 -16.82 4.89
N TYR A 90 -3.04 -15.57 4.53
CA TYR A 90 -3.47 -14.93 3.28
C TYR A 90 -2.59 -15.32 2.11
N ASP A 91 -3.19 -15.43 0.93
CA ASP A 91 -2.48 -15.65 -0.32
C ASP A 91 -1.56 -14.45 -0.63
N MET A 92 -0.40 -14.75 -1.21
CA MET A 92 0.61 -13.76 -1.59
C MET A 92 0.81 -13.69 -3.11
N ASP A 93 -0.26 -13.94 -3.88
CA ASP A 93 -0.20 -13.95 -5.34
C ASP A 93 -0.27 -12.56 -5.96
N ALA A 94 -0.87 -11.60 -5.25
CA ALA A 94 -1.00 -10.24 -5.74
C ALA A 94 -1.03 -9.20 -4.60
N PHE A 95 -0.27 -8.12 -4.80
CA PHE A 95 -0.21 -6.97 -3.89
C PHE A 95 -0.63 -5.71 -4.63
N VAL A 96 -1.42 -4.86 -3.97
CA VAL A 96 -1.75 -3.51 -4.43
C VAL A 96 -1.11 -2.53 -3.46
N VAL A 97 -0.21 -1.69 -3.95
CA VAL A 97 0.62 -0.78 -3.13
C VAL A 97 0.22 0.66 -3.40
N CYS A 98 0.01 1.42 -2.33
CA CYS A 98 -0.28 2.85 -2.38
C CYS A 98 0.33 3.57 -1.17
N GLY A 99 0.29 4.90 -1.15
CA GLY A 99 0.73 5.70 -0.01
C GLY A 99 1.86 6.67 -0.33
N VAL A 100 2.76 6.90 0.64
CA VAL A 100 3.85 7.88 0.57
C VAL A 100 5.16 7.33 1.15
N ASP A 101 6.33 7.81 0.79
CA ASP A 101 6.65 8.61 -0.41
C ASP A 101 6.80 7.70 -1.62
N THR A 102 6.29 8.14 -2.78
CA THR A 102 6.33 7.37 -4.02
C THR A 102 7.72 6.83 -4.38
N HIS A 103 8.74 7.67 -4.26
CA HIS A 103 10.10 7.34 -4.68
C HIS A 103 11.02 6.86 -3.55
N VAL A 104 10.48 6.62 -2.36
CA VAL A 104 11.20 6.12 -1.19
C VAL A 104 10.49 4.87 -0.65
N CYS A 105 9.56 5.03 0.28
CA CYS A 105 8.94 3.91 1.00
C CYS A 105 8.03 3.06 0.10
N VAL A 106 7.23 3.69 -0.77
CA VAL A 106 6.37 2.97 -1.74
C VAL A 106 7.23 2.18 -2.73
N ARG A 107 8.22 2.85 -3.34
CA ARG A 107 9.16 2.22 -4.29
C ARG A 107 9.89 1.04 -3.66
N ASP A 108 10.49 1.24 -2.50
CA ASP A 108 11.33 0.22 -1.86
C ASP A 108 10.48 -0.98 -1.43
N THR A 109 9.29 -0.74 -0.88
CA THR A 109 8.35 -1.81 -0.51
C THR A 109 7.86 -2.59 -1.74
N ALA A 110 7.43 -1.89 -2.81
CA ALA A 110 6.96 -2.56 -4.02
C ALA A 110 8.06 -3.40 -4.69
N ARG A 111 9.29 -2.86 -4.77
CA ARG A 111 10.44 -3.58 -5.32
C ARG A 111 10.76 -4.83 -4.50
N SER A 112 10.85 -4.70 -3.19
CA SER A 112 11.19 -5.84 -2.33
C SER A 112 10.09 -6.91 -2.33
N LEU A 113 8.80 -6.54 -2.39
CA LEU A 113 7.71 -7.52 -2.57
C LEU A 113 7.89 -8.30 -3.87
N ALA A 114 8.18 -7.62 -4.98
CA ALA A 114 8.39 -8.25 -6.27
C ALA A 114 9.63 -9.17 -6.30
N GLU A 115 10.68 -8.80 -5.59
CA GLU A 115 11.92 -9.62 -5.48
C GLU A 115 11.74 -10.82 -4.54
N MET A 116 11.06 -10.63 -3.40
CA MET A 116 10.86 -11.68 -2.38
C MET A 116 9.81 -12.70 -2.77
N VAL A 117 8.82 -12.31 -3.60
CA VAL A 117 7.78 -13.19 -4.13
C VAL A 117 7.71 -13.05 -5.65
N PRO A 118 8.67 -13.65 -6.40
CA PRO A 118 8.78 -13.46 -7.85
C PRO A 118 7.54 -13.92 -8.66
N SER A 119 6.71 -14.80 -8.09
CA SER A 119 5.47 -15.24 -8.70
C SER A 119 4.31 -14.26 -8.50
N ALA A 120 4.41 -13.35 -7.53
CA ALA A 120 3.34 -12.39 -7.23
C ALA A 120 3.33 -11.24 -8.25
N GLN A 121 2.14 -10.69 -8.48
CA GLN A 121 1.97 -9.41 -9.17
C GLN A 121 1.95 -8.27 -8.13
N VAL A 122 2.70 -7.21 -8.41
CA VAL A 122 2.73 -6.00 -7.57
C VAL A 122 2.19 -4.83 -8.40
N GLU A 123 1.01 -4.37 -8.05
CA GLU A 123 0.34 -3.23 -8.69
C GLU A 123 0.55 -1.98 -7.84
N VAL A 124 1.14 -0.93 -8.42
CA VAL A 124 1.29 0.37 -7.76
C VAL A 124 0.26 1.33 -8.33
N VAL A 125 -0.66 1.82 -7.49
CA VAL A 125 -1.77 2.67 -7.93
C VAL A 125 -1.31 4.12 -7.98
N MET A 126 -1.17 4.65 -9.18
CA MET A 126 -0.54 5.97 -9.42
C MET A 126 -1.25 7.12 -8.72
N GLU A 127 -2.57 7.18 -8.78
CA GLU A 127 -3.36 8.25 -8.16
C GLU A 127 -3.37 8.18 -6.63
N ALA A 128 -3.10 7.00 -6.07
CA ALA A 128 -3.06 6.76 -4.63
C ALA A 128 -1.64 6.88 -4.04
N CYS A 129 -0.68 7.39 -4.81
CA CYS A 129 0.69 7.61 -4.36
C CYS A 129 1.05 9.09 -4.39
N GLY A 130 1.83 9.54 -3.38
CA GLY A 130 2.30 10.92 -3.28
C GLY A 130 3.80 11.00 -3.02
N GLY A 131 4.50 11.81 -3.83
CA GLY A 131 5.92 12.09 -3.65
C GLY A 131 6.18 13.54 -3.26
N VAL A 132 7.14 13.78 -2.36
CA VAL A 132 7.55 15.13 -1.93
C VAL A 132 7.94 16.02 -3.10
N HIS A 133 8.58 15.44 -4.12
CA HIS A 133 9.03 16.13 -5.33
C HIS A 133 8.16 15.81 -6.56
N GLY A 134 6.93 15.36 -6.34
CA GLY A 134 6.03 14.89 -7.40
C GLY A 134 6.29 13.43 -7.79
N ASN A 135 5.41 12.91 -8.63
CA ASN A 135 5.46 11.52 -9.06
C ASN A 135 6.14 11.41 -10.42
N HIS A 136 7.38 10.95 -10.43
CA HIS A 136 8.17 10.73 -11.64
C HIS A 136 8.11 9.25 -12.06
N TRP A 137 6.95 8.81 -12.56
CA TRP A 137 6.67 7.40 -12.86
C TRP A 137 7.66 6.74 -13.84
N ARG A 138 8.27 7.52 -14.75
CA ARG A 138 9.30 7.02 -15.67
C ARG A 138 10.55 6.52 -14.93
N ALA A 139 10.82 7.03 -13.73
CA ALA A 139 11.94 6.65 -12.88
C ALA A 139 11.58 5.53 -11.88
N PHE A 140 10.32 5.10 -11.85
CA PHE A 140 9.89 4.00 -10.97
C PHE A 140 10.51 2.68 -11.47
N PRO A 141 10.89 1.76 -10.55
CA PRO A 141 11.51 0.48 -10.93
C PRO A 141 10.65 -0.31 -11.92
N LYS A 142 11.30 -0.85 -12.92
CA LYS A 142 10.68 -1.74 -13.89
C LYS A 142 11.07 -3.16 -13.58
N ALA A 143 10.09 -4.00 -13.31
CA ALA A 143 10.24 -5.44 -13.19
C ALA A 143 9.05 -6.12 -13.89
N ASN A 144 9.24 -7.36 -14.31
CA ASN A 144 8.20 -8.10 -15.05
C ASN A 144 6.91 -8.28 -14.25
N ASN A 145 7.01 -8.27 -12.91
CA ASN A 145 5.90 -8.44 -11.99
C ASN A 145 5.53 -7.16 -11.22
N ILE A 146 6.03 -5.98 -11.65
CA ILE A 146 5.57 -4.67 -11.15
C ILE A 146 4.80 -3.97 -12.27
N ALA A 147 3.57 -3.56 -11.98
CA ALA A 147 2.72 -2.78 -12.86
C ALA A 147 2.34 -1.44 -12.21
N LEU A 148 2.49 -0.34 -12.96
CA LEU A 148 1.88 0.94 -12.62
C LEU A 148 0.46 0.94 -13.16
N VAL A 149 -0.52 1.11 -12.30
CA VAL A 149 -1.94 1.03 -12.65
C VAL A 149 -2.68 2.31 -12.31
N SER A 150 -3.76 2.59 -13.06
CA SER A 150 -4.66 3.71 -12.83
C SER A 150 -5.99 3.24 -12.26
N LEU A 151 -6.61 4.04 -11.38
CA LEU A 151 -7.96 3.79 -10.88
C LEU A 151 -9.02 3.96 -11.98
N ALA A 152 -8.73 4.77 -12.99
CA ALA A 152 -9.66 5.04 -14.09
C ALA A 152 -9.75 3.91 -15.14
N GLY A 153 -8.95 2.85 -14.98
CA GLY A 153 -8.98 1.64 -15.82
C GLY A 153 -8.57 1.88 -17.27
#